data_c82a8142d5ee886cadf39e54c999abc2
#
_entry.id   c82a8142d5ee886cadf39e54c999abc2
#
_cell.length_a   1.000
_cell.length_b   1.000
_cell.length_c   1.000
_cell.angle_alpha   90.00
_cell.angle_beta   90.00
_cell.angle_gamma   90.00
#
_symmetry.space_group_name_H-M   'P 1'
#
loop_
_entity.id
_entity.type
_entity.pdbx_description
1 polymer ?
#
loop_
_entity_poly.entity_id
_entity_poly.type
_entity_poly.pdbx_seq_one_letter_code
_entity_poly.pdbx_strand_id
1 'polypeptide(L)'
;MSNKKDKIISNIKAEIGKIDSKKNRIYFFVIDTKGAPSGSLEYIYNLALILKEDGYDVSMLHTEDEFVGVESWLGKKYADLPHYNVNKGDVGTSPSDILFIPEIFSQVMNQTKNLPCKRVAILQNYDYVVEQMPYSAQWGDFGILEGITNSDCQAKELNKVFPYVKLTKVSPYISDIFGNTSDPKKMVVNIISKDQSDIKKIVKPFYWKYPMFKWVSFKELRNLSKEDFSKALREAAITIVVDETASVSYSALEAMKSGSIVMCKVPSTDLDWATSEDGTLPNCCVWFDNFDTLHKQ
;
A
#
# COMPACT_ATOMS: atom_id res chain seq x y z
N MET A 1 3.59 6.50 -20.02
CA MET A 1 4.11 5.75 -18.86
C MET A 1 5.14 6.53 -18.00
N SER A 2 5.98 7.37 -18.61
CA SER A 2 6.89 8.29 -17.91
C SER A 2 6.19 9.19 -16.86
N ASN A 3 5.02 9.72 -17.18
CA ASN A 3 4.35 10.80 -16.45
C ASN A 3 3.98 10.48 -14.97
N LYS A 4 3.63 9.23 -14.62
CA LYS A 4 3.19 8.88 -13.24
C LYS A 4 4.39 8.68 -12.29
N LYS A 5 5.47 8.07 -12.78
CA LYS A 5 6.72 7.92 -12.03
C LYS A 5 7.34 9.29 -11.75
N ASP A 6 7.37 10.16 -12.76
CA ASP A 6 7.87 11.52 -12.66
C ASP A 6 7.04 12.36 -11.67
N LYS A 7 5.71 12.17 -11.64
CA LYS A 7 4.82 12.85 -10.67
C LYS A 7 5.06 12.36 -9.23
N ILE A 8 5.28 11.06 -9.01
CA ILE A 8 5.65 10.52 -7.69
C ILE A 8 6.97 11.12 -7.22
N ILE A 9 7.99 11.10 -8.09
CA ILE A 9 9.30 11.69 -7.80
C ILE A 9 9.17 13.19 -7.52
N SER A 10 8.38 13.92 -8.32
CA SER A 10 8.14 15.35 -8.12
C SER A 10 7.48 15.64 -6.78
N ASN A 11 6.46 14.86 -6.39
CA ASN A 11 5.78 15.05 -5.11
C ASN A 11 6.71 14.75 -3.93
N ILE A 12 7.49 13.67 -4.00
CA ILE A 12 8.49 13.37 -2.97
C ILE A 12 9.52 14.50 -2.89
N LYS A 13 10.06 14.95 -4.03
CA LYS A 13 11.04 16.05 -4.08
C LYS A 13 10.47 17.38 -3.54
N ALA A 14 9.20 17.67 -3.76
CA ALA A 14 8.56 18.86 -3.22
C ALA A 14 8.53 18.88 -1.69
N GLU A 15 8.35 17.68 -1.06
CA GLU A 15 8.34 17.56 0.40
C GLU A 15 9.74 17.49 1.00
N ILE A 16 10.65 16.76 0.35
CA ILE A 16 11.99 16.55 0.88
C ILE A 16 12.84 17.83 0.72
N GLY A 17 12.45 18.76 -0.16
CA GLY A 17 13.22 19.96 -0.51
C GLY A 17 14.31 19.66 -1.55
N LYS A 18 15.20 20.63 -1.79
CA LYS A 18 16.35 20.47 -2.69
C LYS A 18 17.36 19.50 -2.06
N ILE A 19 17.23 18.21 -2.40
CA ILE A 19 18.17 17.18 -1.99
C ILE A 19 19.26 17.07 -3.06
N ASP A 20 20.50 17.16 -2.63
CA ASP A 20 21.63 16.77 -3.45
C ASP A 20 21.73 15.23 -3.45
N SER A 21 21.28 14.58 -4.54
CA SER A 21 21.24 13.13 -4.69
C SER A 21 22.56 12.40 -4.40
N LYS A 22 23.66 13.12 -4.43
CA LYS A 22 25.00 12.56 -4.17
C LYS A 22 25.45 12.61 -2.71
N LYS A 23 24.70 13.30 -1.83
CA LYS A 23 25.12 13.54 -0.43
C LYS A 23 24.11 13.07 0.61
N ASN A 24 22.85 12.88 0.26
CA ASN A 24 21.80 12.60 1.22
C ASN A 24 21.41 11.13 1.18
N ARG A 25 21.39 10.48 2.34
CA ARG A 25 20.88 9.13 2.50
C ARG A 25 19.41 9.17 2.87
N ILE A 26 18.65 8.27 2.30
CA ILE A 26 17.22 8.12 2.56
C ILE A 26 16.99 6.76 3.22
N TYR A 27 16.39 6.79 4.40
CA TYR A 27 16.09 5.61 5.17
C TYR A 27 14.58 5.39 5.24
N PHE A 28 14.14 4.16 5.06
CA PHE A 28 12.76 3.73 5.30
C PHE A 28 12.73 2.73 6.46
N PHE A 29 11.99 3.06 7.52
CA PHE A 29 11.78 2.11 8.59
C PHE A 29 10.67 1.13 8.18
N VAL A 30 10.89 -0.19 8.36
CA VAL A 30 9.97 -1.23 7.90
C VAL A 30 9.82 -2.33 8.95
N ILE A 31 8.70 -3.05 8.86
CA ILE A 31 8.42 -4.28 9.61
C ILE A 31 8.69 -5.48 8.71
N ASP A 32 9.09 -6.61 9.29
CA ASP A 32 9.14 -7.88 8.58
C ASP A 32 7.82 -8.64 8.71
N THR A 33 7.15 -8.87 7.60
CA THR A 33 5.92 -9.67 7.55
C THR A 33 6.19 -11.18 7.41
N LYS A 34 7.44 -11.61 7.59
CA LYS A 34 7.88 -13.01 7.45
C LYS A 34 7.48 -13.64 6.12
N GLY A 35 7.60 -12.83 5.05
CA GLY A 35 7.27 -13.25 3.70
C GLY A 35 5.77 -13.19 3.34
N ALA A 36 4.90 -12.74 4.24
CA ALA A 36 3.50 -12.54 3.93
C ALA A 36 3.29 -11.25 3.10
N PRO A 37 2.52 -11.30 1.99
CA PRO A 37 2.21 -10.12 1.19
C PRO A 37 1.50 -9.02 1.97
N SER A 38 1.92 -7.77 1.77
CA SER A 38 1.36 -6.58 2.43
C SER A 38 1.36 -5.38 1.48
N GLY A 39 0.18 -4.81 1.21
CA GLY A 39 0.06 -3.60 0.39
C GLY A 39 0.79 -2.39 0.99
N SER A 40 0.80 -2.28 2.32
CA SER A 40 1.52 -1.21 3.01
C SER A 40 3.03 -1.30 2.81
N LEU A 41 3.60 -2.50 2.91
CA LEU A 41 5.01 -2.71 2.60
C LEU A 41 5.30 -2.50 1.12
N GLU A 42 4.45 -3.01 0.23
CA GLU A 42 4.61 -2.77 -1.21
C GLU A 42 4.72 -1.28 -1.53
N TYR A 43 3.88 -0.44 -0.90
CA TYR A 43 3.95 1.00 -1.06
C TYR A 43 5.33 1.55 -0.69
N ILE A 44 5.84 1.19 0.49
CA ILE A 44 7.13 1.66 1.00
C ILE A 44 8.28 1.19 0.11
N TYR A 45 8.31 -0.09 -0.26
CA TYR A 45 9.35 -0.65 -1.12
C TYR A 45 9.31 -0.09 -2.54
N ASN A 46 8.13 0.19 -3.08
CA ASN A 46 8.01 0.89 -4.37
C ASN A 46 8.58 2.31 -4.30
N LEU A 47 8.31 3.06 -3.23
CA LEU A 47 8.91 4.39 -3.03
C LEU A 47 10.44 4.30 -2.93
N ALA A 48 10.94 3.38 -2.12
CA ALA A 48 12.36 3.15 -1.95
C ALA A 48 13.05 2.80 -3.28
N LEU A 49 12.47 1.90 -4.07
CA LEU A 49 13.01 1.48 -5.34
C LEU A 49 12.99 2.63 -6.37
N ILE A 50 11.90 3.39 -6.46
CA ILE A 50 11.78 4.55 -7.36
C ILE A 50 12.86 5.59 -7.04
N LEU A 51 13.08 5.89 -5.76
CA LEU A 51 14.12 6.83 -5.35
C LEU A 51 15.53 6.31 -5.64
N LYS A 52 15.78 5.02 -5.40
CA LYS A 52 17.06 4.38 -5.73
C LYS A 52 17.34 4.41 -7.22
N GLU A 53 16.34 4.13 -8.06
CA GLU A 53 16.45 4.21 -9.54
C GLU A 53 16.66 5.65 -10.02
N ASP A 54 16.18 6.66 -9.27
CA ASP A 54 16.45 8.09 -9.52
C ASP A 54 17.83 8.56 -9.00
N GLY A 55 18.62 7.64 -8.44
CA GLY A 55 20.01 7.87 -8.06
C GLY A 55 20.23 8.29 -6.61
N TYR A 56 19.22 8.16 -5.73
CA TYR A 56 19.41 8.40 -4.29
C TYR A 56 20.04 7.20 -3.59
N ASP A 57 20.78 7.47 -2.51
CA ASP A 57 21.28 6.43 -1.60
C ASP A 57 20.15 6.01 -0.64
N VAL A 58 19.52 4.88 -0.92
CA VAL A 58 18.32 4.41 -0.20
C VAL A 58 18.61 3.12 0.54
N SER A 59 18.18 3.06 1.79
CA SER A 59 18.33 1.86 2.64
C SER A 59 17.07 1.63 3.49
N MET A 60 16.84 0.36 3.82
CA MET A 60 15.75 -0.08 4.66
C MET A 60 16.27 -0.35 6.08
N LEU A 61 15.55 0.15 7.09
CA LEU A 61 15.88 -0.06 8.51
C LEU A 61 14.83 -0.94 9.18
N HIS A 62 15.27 -1.85 10.02
CA HIS A 62 14.40 -2.75 10.77
C HIS A 62 15.00 -3.12 12.14
N THR A 63 14.22 -3.77 13.01
CA THR A 63 14.65 -4.21 14.33
C THR A 63 14.80 -5.73 14.45
N GLU A 64 14.30 -6.48 13.47
CA GLU A 64 14.25 -7.92 13.49
C GLU A 64 15.64 -8.55 13.25
N ASP A 65 15.99 -9.55 14.07
CA ASP A 65 17.27 -10.26 13.96
C ASP A 65 17.36 -11.16 12.73
N GLU A 66 16.25 -11.81 12.39
CA GLU A 66 16.08 -12.65 11.21
C GLU A 66 15.08 -11.99 10.27
N PHE A 67 15.58 -11.10 9.43
CA PHE A 67 14.73 -10.38 8.47
C PHE A 67 14.55 -11.22 7.20
N VAL A 68 13.31 -11.62 6.90
CA VAL A 68 12.97 -12.41 5.71
C VAL A 68 12.84 -11.53 4.47
N GLY A 69 12.32 -10.30 4.64
CA GLY A 69 12.12 -9.34 3.56
C GLY A 69 10.95 -9.65 2.64
N VAL A 70 10.99 -9.03 1.47
CA VAL A 70 9.87 -9.02 0.52
C VAL A 70 10.15 -9.75 -0.79
N GLU A 71 11.36 -10.29 -0.98
CA GLU A 71 11.79 -10.89 -2.25
C GLU A 71 10.90 -12.05 -2.70
N SER A 72 10.44 -12.87 -1.74
CA SER A 72 9.61 -14.06 -2.02
C SER A 72 8.27 -13.74 -2.68
N TRP A 73 7.74 -12.53 -2.49
CA TRP A 73 6.44 -12.14 -3.00
C TRP A 73 6.44 -10.86 -3.85
N LEU A 74 7.33 -9.89 -3.61
CA LEU A 74 7.48 -8.71 -4.47
C LEU A 74 8.43 -8.93 -5.64
N GLY A 75 9.37 -9.89 -5.52
CA GLY A 75 10.31 -10.24 -6.56
C GLY A 75 11.74 -9.72 -6.33
N LYS A 76 12.68 -10.28 -7.10
CA LYS A 76 14.12 -10.12 -6.90
C LYS A 76 14.66 -8.69 -7.02
N LYS A 77 13.97 -7.81 -7.76
CA LYS A 77 14.41 -6.41 -7.93
C LYS A 77 14.46 -5.61 -6.60
N TYR A 78 13.76 -6.08 -5.56
CA TYR A 78 13.77 -5.46 -4.25
C TYR A 78 14.88 -5.98 -3.33
N ALA A 79 15.51 -7.13 -3.66
CA ALA A 79 16.63 -7.67 -2.90
C ALA A 79 17.88 -6.76 -2.94
N ASP A 80 17.98 -5.90 -3.96
CA ASP A 80 19.10 -4.96 -4.09
C ASP A 80 19.01 -3.75 -3.13
N LEU A 81 17.88 -3.55 -2.45
CA LEU A 81 17.76 -2.52 -1.43
C LEU A 81 18.56 -2.95 -0.18
N PRO A 82 19.55 -2.15 0.28
CA PRO A 82 20.30 -2.48 1.49
C PRO A 82 19.39 -2.49 2.72
N HIS A 83 19.58 -3.47 3.60
CA HIS A 83 18.86 -3.61 4.86
C HIS A 83 19.81 -3.51 6.04
N TYR A 84 19.43 -2.75 7.07
CA TYR A 84 20.20 -2.59 8.30
C TYR A 84 19.32 -2.84 9.52
N ASN A 85 19.77 -3.75 10.38
CA ASN A 85 19.19 -3.94 11.70
C ASN A 85 19.74 -2.88 12.65
N VAL A 86 18.87 -1.97 13.09
CA VAL A 86 19.27 -0.85 13.98
C VAL A 86 19.69 -1.30 15.39
N ASN A 87 19.37 -2.53 15.79
CA ASN A 87 19.80 -3.10 17.06
C ASN A 87 21.23 -3.69 17.00
N LYS A 88 21.77 -3.92 15.79
CA LYS A 88 23.08 -4.56 15.57
C LYS A 88 24.20 -3.59 15.22
N GLY A 89 23.89 -2.36 14.94
CA GLY A 89 24.88 -1.36 14.56
C GLY A 89 24.34 0.06 14.57
N ASP A 90 25.26 1.02 14.71
CA ASP A 90 24.92 2.44 14.60
C ASP A 90 24.74 2.82 13.13
N VAL A 91 23.51 3.16 12.76
CA VAL A 91 23.20 3.78 11.49
C VAL A 91 23.41 5.29 11.66
N GLY A 92 24.67 5.71 11.63
CA GLY A 92 25.00 7.14 11.79
C GLY A 92 24.18 8.00 10.84
N THR A 93 23.44 8.99 11.38
CA THR A 93 22.62 9.93 10.61
C THR A 93 23.27 11.33 10.60
N SER A 94 23.07 12.05 9.51
CA SER A 94 23.52 13.44 9.33
C SER A 94 22.33 14.39 9.16
N PRO A 95 22.48 15.72 9.33
CA PRO A 95 21.40 16.68 9.13
C PRO A 95 20.81 16.70 7.71
N SER A 96 21.54 16.18 6.72
CA SER A 96 21.09 16.07 5.33
C SER A 96 20.32 14.80 5.04
N ASP A 97 20.35 13.80 5.93
CA ASP A 97 19.66 12.53 5.74
C ASP A 97 18.17 12.66 6.02
N ILE A 98 17.40 11.70 5.50
CA ILE A 98 15.94 11.65 5.69
C ILE A 98 15.55 10.27 6.17
N LEU A 99 14.73 10.23 7.22
CA LEU A 99 14.18 9.03 7.78
C LEU A 99 12.65 9.01 7.61
N PHE A 100 12.15 8.11 6.79
CA PHE A 100 10.73 7.83 6.65
C PHE A 100 10.28 6.81 7.71
N ILE A 101 9.25 7.17 8.48
CA ILE A 101 8.73 6.34 9.58
C ILE A 101 7.23 6.11 9.35
N PRO A 102 6.77 4.87 9.10
CA PRO A 102 5.36 4.55 9.02
C PRO A 102 4.62 4.83 10.33
N GLU A 103 3.33 5.15 10.24
CA GLU A 103 2.44 5.51 11.34
C GLU A 103 2.36 4.46 12.45
N ILE A 104 2.59 3.19 12.12
CA ILE A 104 2.58 2.09 13.08
C ILE A 104 3.76 2.13 14.07
N PHE A 105 4.77 2.96 13.82
CA PHE A 105 6.00 3.01 14.62
C PHE A 105 6.08 4.27 15.50
N SER A 106 5.05 4.56 16.30
CA SER A 106 5.04 5.70 17.22
C SER A 106 6.23 5.69 18.21
N GLN A 107 6.65 4.50 18.65
CA GLN A 107 7.81 4.34 19.52
C GLN A 107 9.11 4.76 18.82
N VAL A 108 9.30 4.38 17.55
CA VAL A 108 10.45 4.79 16.73
C VAL A 108 10.43 6.30 16.52
N MET A 109 9.26 6.91 16.26
CA MET A 109 9.14 8.36 16.15
C MET A 109 9.65 9.06 17.43
N ASN A 110 9.28 8.53 18.62
CA ASN A 110 9.74 9.07 19.89
C ASN A 110 11.24 8.83 20.12
N GLN A 111 11.76 7.63 19.88
CA GLN A 111 13.15 7.27 20.09
C GLN A 111 14.09 8.08 19.19
N THR A 112 13.65 8.39 17.98
CA THR A 112 14.45 9.13 16.99
C THR A 112 14.33 10.65 17.08
N LYS A 113 13.59 11.19 18.05
CA LYS A 113 13.30 12.64 18.14
C LYS A 113 14.54 13.55 18.21
N ASN A 114 15.65 13.03 18.71
CA ASN A 114 16.90 13.75 18.85
C ASN A 114 17.91 13.49 17.72
N LEU A 115 17.56 12.67 16.72
CA LEU A 115 18.41 12.48 15.56
C LEU A 115 18.52 13.78 14.75
N PRO A 116 19.70 14.06 14.18
CA PRO A 116 19.92 15.28 13.40
C PRO A 116 19.19 15.29 12.06
N CYS A 117 18.81 14.11 11.53
CA CYS A 117 18.18 13.96 10.22
C CYS A 117 16.74 14.48 10.19
N LYS A 118 16.25 14.82 8.99
CA LYS A 118 14.85 15.11 8.75
C LYS A 118 14.03 13.82 8.92
N ARG A 119 12.92 13.89 9.66
CA ARG A 119 12.00 12.77 9.85
C ARG A 119 10.67 13.07 9.20
N VAL A 120 10.17 12.13 8.40
CA VAL A 120 8.95 12.26 7.61
C VAL A 120 8.06 11.05 7.93
N ALA A 121 6.82 11.29 8.36
CA ALA A 121 5.89 10.20 8.58
C ALA A 121 5.36 9.63 7.26
N ILE A 122 5.03 8.32 7.25
CA ILE A 122 4.23 7.71 6.19
C ILE A 122 2.88 7.37 6.80
N LEU A 123 1.82 8.03 6.33
CA LEU A 123 0.45 7.79 6.74
C LEU A 123 -0.27 6.96 5.67
N GLN A 124 -0.55 5.72 5.95
CA GLN A 124 -1.31 4.83 5.08
C GLN A 124 -2.68 4.47 5.65
N ASN A 125 -2.80 4.41 6.99
CA ASN A 125 -4.04 4.13 7.66
C ASN A 125 -4.14 4.91 8.98
N TYR A 126 -5.13 5.80 9.08
CA TYR A 126 -5.36 6.61 10.28
C TYR A 126 -5.70 5.76 11.52
N ASP A 127 -6.38 4.61 11.35
CA ASP A 127 -6.72 3.74 12.47
C ASP A 127 -5.47 3.26 13.22
N TYR A 128 -4.37 3.01 12.50
CA TYR A 128 -3.10 2.63 13.13
C TYR A 128 -2.48 3.78 13.93
N VAL A 129 -2.71 5.03 13.54
CA VAL A 129 -2.30 6.17 14.38
C VAL A 129 -3.03 6.13 15.71
N VAL A 130 -4.36 5.91 15.67
CA VAL A 130 -5.19 5.82 16.87
C VAL A 130 -4.78 4.64 17.78
N GLU A 131 -4.47 3.51 17.17
CA GLU A 131 -4.06 2.29 17.93
C GLU A 131 -2.67 2.41 18.55
N GLN A 132 -1.72 3.03 17.84
CA GLN A 132 -0.30 3.02 18.23
C GLN A 132 0.13 4.23 19.05
N MET A 133 -0.62 5.34 18.98
CA MET A 133 -0.26 6.55 19.71
C MET A 133 -0.64 6.47 21.19
N PRO A 134 0.26 6.85 22.11
CA PRO A 134 -0.09 7.03 23.52
C PRO A 134 -1.20 8.09 23.69
N TYR A 135 -2.12 7.90 24.64
CA TYR A 135 -3.21 8.83 24.90
C TYR A 135 -2.79 10.28 25.15
N SER A 136 -1.59 10.50 25.68
CA SER A 136 -1.08 11.83 26.07
C SER A 136 -0.05 12.40 25.11
N ALA A 137 0.15 11.80 23.92
CA ALA A 137 1.17 12.22 22.98
C ALA A 137 0.60 12.51 21.59
N GLN A 138 1.25 13.41 20.88
CA GLN A 138 0.95 13.77 19.50
C GLN A 138 2.23 13.64 18.65
N TRP A 139 2.10 13.57 17.34
CA TRP A 139 3.26 13.53 16.45
C TRP A 139 4.22 14.72 16.63
N GLY A 140 3.67 15.91 16.97
CA GLY A 140 4.47 17.10 17.29
C GLY A 140 5.38 16.93 18.50
N ASP A 141 4.95 16.16 19.52
CA ASP A 141 5.77 15.86 20.70
C ASP A 141 6.99 15.01 20.36
N PHE A 142 6.88 14.26 19.26
CA PHE A 142 7.98 13.49 18.68
C PHE A 142 8.75 14.29 17.62
N GLY A 143 8.35 15.53 17.34
CA GLY A 143 8.95 16.41 16.31
C GLY A 143 8.64 15.97 14.87
N ILE A 144 7.55 15.25 14.64
CA ILE A 144 7.03 14.91 13.31
C ILE A 144 6.05 16.00 12.88
N LEU A 145 6.44 16.80 11.92
CA LEU A 145 5.66 17.94 11.40
C LEU A 145 5.29 17.78 9.92
N GLU A 146 5.92 16.82 9.25
CA GLU A 146 5.72 16.54 7.84
C GLU A 146 5.52 15.04 7.60
N GLY A 147 4.76 14.71 6.57
CA GLY A 147 4.53 13.34 6.16
C GLY A 147 4.05 13.21 4.72
N ILE A 148 4.06 11.97 4.26
CA ILE A 148 3.41 11.57 3.01
C ILE A 148 2.24 10.66 3.30
N THR A 149 1.23 10.68 2.44
CA THR A 149 0.07 9.80 2.52
C THR A 149 -0.31 9.26 1.15
N ASN A 150 -0.93 8.11 1.12
CA ASN A 150 -1.44 7.51 -0.11
C ASN A 150 -2.88 7.97 -0.48
N SER A 151 -3.56 8.71 0.41
CA SER A 151 -4.96 9.11 0.28
C SER A 151 -5.21 10.48 0.92
N ASP A 152 -5.98 11.34 0.24
CA ASP A 152 -6.41 12.64 0.78
C ASP A 152 -7.37 12.46 1.95
N CYS A 153 -8.15 11.37 1.96
CA CYS A 153 -9.03 11.05 3.07
C CYS A 153 -8.23 10.80 4.35
N GLN A 154 -7.17 10.02 4.29
CA GLN A 154 -6.29 9.76 5.44
C GLN A 154 -5.65 11.07 5.95
N ALA A 155 -5.25 11.96 5.04
CA ALA A 155 -4.74 13.28 5.42
C ALA A 155 -5.80 14.12 6.16
N LYS A 156 -7.02 14.12 5.67
CA LYS A 156 -8.14 14.86 6.30
C LYS A 156 -8.45 14.31 7.70
N GLU A 157 -8.45 12.98 7.88
CA GLU A 157 -8.68 12.36 9.18
C GLU A 157 -7.57 12.72 10.18
N LEU A 158 -6.31 12.62 9.79
CA LEU A 158 -5.20 13.01 10.66
C LEU A 158 -5.25 14.48 11.01
N ASN A 159 -5.54 15.36 10.05
CA ASN A 159 -5.56 16.82 10.27
C ASN A 159 -6.69 17.30 11.19
N LYS A 160 -7.71 16.48 11.44
CA LYS A 160 -8.72 16.77 12.48
C LYS A 160 -8.11 16.76 13.89
N VAL A 161 -7.09 15.93 14.10
CA VAL A 161 -6.44 15.74 15.42
C VAL A 161 -5.04 16.35 15.49
N PHE A 162 -4.30 16.34 14.38
CA PHE A 162 -2.96 16.92 14.26
C PHE A 162 -2.91 17.98 13.13
N PRO A 163 -3.58 19.13 13.29
CA PRO A 163 -3.75 20.12 12.22
C PRO A 163 -2.44 20.80 11.76
N TYR A 164 -1.39 20.66 12.56
CA TYR A 164 -0.06 21.22 12.28
C TYR A 164 0.81 20.29 11.41
N VAL A 165 0.41 19.05 11.19
CA VAL A 165 1.16 18.11 10.35
C VAL A 165 0.85 18.39 8.88
N LYS A 166 1.88 18.73 8.13
CA LYS A 166 1.75 18.90 6.68
C LYS A 166 1.88 17.55 5.99
N LEU A 167 0.83 17.11 5.30
CA LEU A 167 0.81 15.87 4.55
C LEU A 167 0.76 16.14 3.04
N THR A 168 1.61 15.41 2.30
CA THR A 168 1.60 15.43 0.83
C THR A 168 1.14 14.08 0.30
N LYS A 169 0.16 14.10 -0.59
CA LYS A 169 -0.31 12.88 -1.25
C LYS A 169 0.72 12.37 -2.24
N VAL A 170 1.12 11.13 -2.04
CA VAL A 170 1.93 10.34 -2.97
C VAL A 170 1.12 9.10 -3.34
N SER A 171 0.49 9.13 -4.52
CA SER A 171 -0.38 8.05 -4.97
C SER A 171 0.37 6.72 -5.11
N PRO A 172 -0.27 5.58 -4.81
CA PRO A 172 0.36 4.28 -4.93
C PRO A 172 0.77 3.98 -6.38
N TYR A 173 1.92 3.35 -6.53
CA TYR A 173 2.37 2.82 -7.82
C TYR A 173 1.91 1.37 -7.95
N ILE A 174 1.14 1.10 -8.99
CA ILE A 174 0.76 -0.26 -9.35
C ILE A 174 1.70 -0.74 -10.45
N SER A 175 2.39 -1.85 -10.21
CA SER A 175 3.40 -2.43 -11.09
C SER A 175 2.83 -2.72 -12.49
N ASP A 176 3.67 -2.56 -13.53
CA ASP A 176 3.29 -2.83 -14.92
C ASP A 176 3.08 -4.33 -15.22
N ILE A 177 3.50 -5.22 -14.31
CA ILE A 177 3.18 -6.64 -14.36
C ILE A 177 1.66 -6.91 -14.37
N PHE A 178 0.86 -5.97 -13.85
CA PHE A 178 -0.59 -6.00 -13.86
C PHE A 178 -1.20 -5.39 -15.14
N GLY A 179 -0.37 -4.98 -16.10
CA GLY A 179 -0.88 -4.44 -17.35
C GLY A 179 -1.84 -5.41 -18.05
N ASN A 180 -2.94 -4.86 -18.58
CA ASN A 180 -3.89 -5.65 -19.34
C ASN A 180 -3.21 -6.25 -20.60
N THR A 181 -3.37 -7.55 -20.77
CA THR A 181 -2.97 -8.24 -21.99
C THR A 181 -4.14 -8.32 -22.96
N SER A 182 -3.86 -8.47 -24.25
CA SER A 182 -4.89 -8.70 -25.28
C SER A 182 -5.55 -10.09 -25.18
N ASP A 183 -5.11 -10.94 -24.26
CA ASP A 183 -5.62 -12.28 -24.09
C ASP A 183 -7.09 -12.25 -23.64
N PRO A 184 -7.94 -13.13 -24.18
CA PRO A 184 -9.35 -13.19 -23.81
C PRO A 184 -9.49 -13.60 -22.34
N LYS A 185 -10.38 -12.90 -21.63
CA LYS A 185 -10.71 -13.23 -20.24
C LYS A 185 -11.41 -14.59 -20.15
N LYS A 186 -11.04 -15.38 -19.16
CA LYS A 186 -11.74 -16.61 -18.79
C LYS A 186 -12.92 -16.28 -17.89
N MET A 187 -13.97 -17.09 -17.95
CA MET A 187 -15.13 -16.99 -17.04
C MET A 187 -14.78 -17.55 -15.65
N VAL A 188 -13.78 -16.93 -15.04
CA VAL A 188 -13.32 -17.20 -13.69
C VAL A 188 -13.58 -15.97 -12.86
N VAL A 189 -14.13 -16.17 -11.67
CA VAL A 189 -14.31 -15.14 -10.65
C VAL A 189 -13.25 -15.35 -9.57
N ASN A 190 -12.29 -14.44 -9.49
CA ASN A 190 -11.34 -14.44 -8.40
C ASN A 190 -11.97 -13.86 -7.12
N ILE A 191 -11.59 -14.39 -5.97
CA ILE A 191 -11.97 -13.86 -4.66
C ILE A 191 -10.71 -13.59 -3.86
N ILE A 192 -10.59 -12.36 -3.36
CA ILE A 192 -9.52 -11.90 -2.49
C ILE A 192 -10.17 -11.53 -1.15
N SER A 193 -9.80 -12.27 -0.10
CA SER A 193 -10.26 -12.03 1.27
C SER A 193 -9.22 -12.50 2.28
N LYS A 194 -9.11 -11.81 3.40
CA LYS A 194 -8.32 -12.24 4.56
C LYS A 194 -9.01 -13.37 5.33
N ASP A 195 -10.35 -13.37 5.34
CA ASP A 195 -11.16 -14.40 6.01
C ASP A 195 -11.60 -15.48 5.02
N GLN A 196 -11.15 -16.72 5.22
CA GLN A 196 -11.58 -17.88 4.40
C GLN A 196 -13.09 -18.16 4.46
N SER A 197 -13.75 -17.75 5.54
CA SER A 197 -15.20 -17.95 5.68
C SER A 197 -16.00 -17.16 4.64
N ASP A 198 -15.47 -16.03 4.18
CA ASP A 198 -16.14 -15.16 3.21
C ASP A 198 -16.34 -15.81 1.86
N ILE A 199 -15.40 -16.66 1.43
CA ILE A 199 -15.54 -17.41 0.17
C ILE A 199 -16.77 -18.27 0.19
N LYS A 200 -17.02 -18.98 1.30
CA LYS A 200 -18.22 -19.81 1.45
C LYS A 200 -19.50 -18.97 1.47
N LYS A 201 -19.45 -17.76 2.08
CA LYS A 201 -20.59 -16.82 2.10
C LYS A 201 -20.91 -16.24 0.72
N ILE A 202 -19.94 -16.18 -0.19
CA ILE A 202 -20.13 -15.72 -1.56
C ILE A 202 -20.55 -16.88 -2.47
N VAL A 203 -19.79 -17.96 -2.49
CA VAL A 203 -19.92 -19.01 -3.50
C VAL A 203 -21.16 -19.87 -3.29
N LYS A 204 -21.46 -20.24 -2.03
CA LYS A 204 -22.62 -21.11 -1.75
C LYS A 204 -23.97 -20.45 -2.10
N PRO A 205 -24.27 -19.22 -1.62
CA PRO A 205 -25.50 -18.54 -1.99
C PRO A 205 -25.63 -18.29 -3.48
N PHE A 206 -24.52 -17.98 -4.17
CA PHE A 206 -24.52 -17.82 -5.62
C PHE A 206 -25.01 -19.09 -6.32
N TYR A 207 -24.45 -20.27 -6.04
CA TYR A 207 -24.85 -21.50 -6.66
C TYR A 207 -26.25 -21.98 -6.24
N TRP A 208 -26.70 -21.64 -5.03
CA TRP A 208 -28.05 -21.95 -4.58
C TRP A 208 -29.09 -21.10 -5.32
N LYS A 209 -28.81 -19.82 -5.49
CA LYS A 209 -29.71 -18.86 -6.14
C LYS A 209 -29.68 -19.00 -7.67
N TYR A 210 -28.52 -19.34 -8.23
CA TYR A 210 -28.30 -19.39 -9.68
C TYR A 210 -27.72 -20.74 -10.14
N PRO A 211 -28.44 -21.85 -9.99
CA PRO A 211 -27.94 -23.19 -10.30
C PRO A 211 -27.54 -23.39 -11.77
N MET A 212 -28.06 -22.56 -12.69
CA MET A 212 -27.69 -22.59 -14.12
C MET A 212 -26.27 -22.11 -14.37
N PHE A 213 -25.65 -21.38 -13.43
CA PHE A 213 -24.28 -20.87 -13.56
C PHE A 213 -23.22 -21.76 -12.87
N LYS A 214 -23.50 -23.05 -12.68
CA LYS A 214 -22.50 -24.00 -12.10
C LYS A 214 -21.22 -24.14 -12.91
N TRP A 215 -21.20 -23.67 -14.14
CA TRP A 215 -20.03 -23.60 -14.99
C TRP A 215 -19.10 -22.41 -14.69
N VAL A 216 -19.54 -21.40 -13.94
CA VAL A 216 -18.68 -20.31 -13.46
C VAL A 216 -17.75 -20.88 -12.40
N SER A 217 -16.45 -20.66 -12.57
CA SER A 217 -15.43 -21.10 -11.63
C SER A 217 -15.06 -19.98 -10.69
N PHE A 218 -15.09 -20.26 -9.38
CA PHE A 218 -14.56 -19.35 -8.35
C PHE A 218 -13.18 -19.80 -7.90
N LYS A 219 -12.25 -18.85 -7.80
CA LYS A 219 -10.87 -19.12 -7.38
C LYS A 219 -10.46 -18.17 -6.25
N GLU A 220 -10.07 -18.73 -5.12
CA GLU A 220 -9.42 -17.96 -4.05
C GLU A 220 -8.01 -17.59 -4.44
N LEU A 221 -7.64 -16.31 -4.29
CA LEU A 221 -6.28 -15.82 -4.44
C LEU A 221 -5.69 -15.52 -3.06
N ARG A 222 -4.76 -16.37 -2.62
CA ARG A 222 -4.11 -16.24 -1.31
C ARG A 222 -2.67 -16.71 -1.38
N ASN A 223 -1.76 -15.98 -0.73
CA ASN A 223 -0.34 -16.34 -0.59
C ASN A 223 0.36 -16.69 -1.92
N LEU A 224 0.02 -15.96 -2.96
CA LEU A 224 0.63 -16.11 -4.29
C LEU A 224 1.85 -15.21 -4.43
N SER A 225 2.80 -15.62 -5.26
CA SER A 225 3.82 -14.71 -5.76
C SER A 225 3.19 -13.57 -6.55
N LYS A 226 3.88 -12.45 -6.70
CA LYS A 226 3.37 -11.28 -7.47
C LYS A 226 3.10 -11.67 -8.92
N GLU A 227 3.93 -12.52 -9.49
CA GLU A 227 3.80 -13.07 -10.84
C GLU A 227 2.54 -13.91 -10.99
N ASP A 228 2.32 -14.89 -10.09
CA ASP A 228 1.14 -15.77 -10.13
C ASP A 228 -0.14 -14.99 -9.86
N PHE A 229 -0.08 -14.03 -8.92
CA PHE A 229 -1.19 -13.15 -8.60
C PHE A 229 -1.58 -12.30 -9.82
N SER A 230 -0.61 -11.66 -10.47
CA SER A 230 -0.87 -10.84 -11.66
C SER A 230 -1.42 -11.67 -12.82
N LYS A 231 -0.91 -12.90 -13.02
CA LYS A 231 -1.42 -13.83 -14.02
C LYS A 231 -2.88 -14.19 -13.74
N ALA A 232 -3.21 -14.54 -12.49
CA ALA A 232 -4.57 -14.86 -12.11
C ALA A 232 -5.54 -13.70 -12.34
N LEU A 233 -5.14 -12.45 -12.01
CA LEU A 233 -5.93 -11.26 -12.25
C LEU A 233 -6.12 -10.96 -13.74
N ARG A 234 -5.08 -11.12 -14.56
CA ARG A 234 -5.17 -10.91 -16.02
C ARG A 234 -6.07 -11.94 -16.70
N GLU A 235 -6.11 -13.17 -16.21
CA GLU A 235 -6.94 -14.23 -16.77
C GLU A 235 -8.41 -14.14 -16.39
N ALA A 236 -8.75 -13.58 -15.24
CA ALA A 236 -10.12 -13.57 -14.73
C ALA A 236 -10.95 -12.42 -15.33
N ALA A 237 -12.22 -12.71 -15.63
CA ALA A 237 -13.19 -11.71 -16.04
C ALA A 237 -13.61 -10.81 -14.87
N ILE A 238 -13.79 -11.40 -13.69
CA ILE A 238 -14.27 -10.71 -12.48
C ILE A 238 -13.33 -10.99 -11.32
N THR A 239 -13.10 -9.99 -10.49
CA THR A 239 -12.38 -10.11 -9.22
C THR A 239 -13.19 -9.47 -8.10
N ILE A 240 -13.52 -10.25 -7.08
CA ILE A 240 -14.23 -9.80 -5.87
C ILE A 240 -13.18 -9.53 -4.80
N VAL A 241 -13.14 -8.31 -4.25
CA VAL A 241 -12.25 -7.89 -3.16
C VAL A 241 -13.11 -7.60 -1.94
N VAL A 242 -12.97 -8.44 -0.90
CA VAL A 242 -13.84 -8.42 0.28
C VAL A 242 -13.19 -7.69 1.46
N ASP A 243 -11.89 -7.47 1.41
CA ASP A 243 -11.17 -6.89 2.53
C ASP A 243 -11.74 -5.52 2.93
N GLU A 244 -12.10 -5.40 4.20
CA GLU A 244 -12.36 -4.10 4.83
C GLU A 244 -11.02 -3.38 4.99
N THR A 245 -10.77 -2.42 4.12
CA THR A 245 -9.63 -1.53 4.28
C THR A 245 -10.12 -0.14 4.64
N ALA A 246 -9.64 0.39 5.75
CA ALA A 246 -9.79 1.81 6.05
C ALA A 246 -8.86 2.68 5.16
N SER A 247 -8.22 2.08 4.17
CA SER A 247 -7.16 2.67 3.34
C SER A 247 -7.25 2.22 1.89
N VAL A 248 -6.22 2.48 1.12
CA VAL A 248 -6.12 2.11 -0.30
C VAL A 248 -6.14 0.59 -0.48
N SER A 249 -7.06 0.07 -1.29
CA SER A 249 -7.07 -1.33 -1.68
C SER A 249 -6.13 -1.58 -2.87
N TYR A 250 -4.94 -2.05 -2.60
CA TYR A 250 -3.98 -2.43 -3.65
C TYR A 250 -4.53 -3.53 -4.55
N SER A 251 -5.15 -4.56 -3.96
CA SER A 251 -5.72 -5.67 -4.72
C SER A 251 -6.81 -5.21 -5.69
N ALA A 252 -7.64 -4.22 -5.32
CA ALA A 252 -8.62 -3.64 -6.22
C ALA A 252 -7.95 -2.88 -7.38
N LEU A 253 -6.95 -2.04 -7.10
CA LEU A 253 -6.22 -1.29 -8.11
C LEU A 253 -5.47 -2.22 -9.09
N GLU A 254 -4.86 -3.28 -8.58
CA GLU A 254 -4.16 -4.30 -9.37
C GLU A 254 -5.12 -5.07 -10.28
N ALA A 255 -6.29 -5.44 -9.76
CA ALA A 255 -7.32 -6.09 -10.53
C ALA A 255 -7.88 -5.18 -11.64
N MET A 256 -8.14 -3.90 -11.34
CA MET A 256 -8.55 -2.91 -12.35
C MET A 256 -7.47 -2.75 -13.43
N LYS A 257 -6.19 -2.60 -13.04
CA LYS A 257 -5.07 -2.49 -13.99
C LYS A 257 -4.93 -3.73 -14.85
N SER A 258 -5.29 -4.90 -14.32
CA SER A 258 -5.30 -6.19 -15.03
C SER A 258 -6.48 -6.34 -15.99
N GLY A 259 -7.41 -5.37 -16.05
CA GLY A 259 -8.61 -5.42 -16.90
C GLY A 259 -9.70 -6.36 -16.37
N SER A 260 -9.72 -6.73 -15.11
CA SER A 260 -10.85 -7.40 -14.47
C SER A 260 -11.97 -6.39 -14.19
N ILE A 261 -13.22 -6.86 -14.26
CA ILE A 261 -14.34 -6.16 -13.59
C ILE A 261 -14.17 -6.40 -12.10
N VAL A 262 -14.10 -5.33 -11.32
CA VAL A 262 -13.85 -5.44 -9.89
C VAL A 262 -15.13 -5.22 -9.10
N MET A 263 -15.48 -6.17 -8.24
CA MET A 263 -16.50 -6.00 -7.22
C MET A 263 -15.79 -5.82 -5.89
N CYS A 264 -15.83 -4.60 -5.32
CA CYS A 264 -15.05 -4.25 -4.15
C CYS A 264 -15.95 -3.83 -2.99
N LYS A 265 -15.65 -4.30 -1.79
CA LYS A 265 -16.31 -3.80 -0.59
C LYS A 265 -16.00 -2.32 -0.41
N VAL A 266 -17.03 -1.52 -0.13
CA VAL A 266 -16.83 -0.08 0.14
C VAL A 266 -15.94 0.06 1.37
N PRO A 267 -14.82 0.78 1.28
CA PRO A 267 -14.00 1.06 2.46
C PRO A 267 -14.76 1.94 3.45
N SER A 268 -14.38 1.89 4.71
CA SER A 268 -14.93 2.78 5.75
C SER A 268 -14.56 4.26 5.53
N THR A 269 -13.58 4.51 4.67
CA THR A 269 -13.12 5.84 4.26
C THR A 269 -13.51 6.14 2.82
N ASP A 270 -13.23 7.37 2.37
CA ASP A 270 -13.53 7.84 1.01
C ASP A 270 -12.81 7.04 -0.08
N LEU A 271 -13.32 7.09 -1.30
CA LEU A 271 -12.80 6.41 -2.49
C LEU A 271 -11.83 7.26 -3.31
N ASP A 272 -11.21 8.29 -2.71
CA ASP A 272 -10.31 9.22 -3.41
C ASP A 272 -9.11 8.55 -4.09
N TRP A 273 -8.71 7.37 -3.61
CA TRP A 273 -7.64 6.56 -4.21
C TRP A 273 -8.07 5.83 -5.48
N ALA A 274 -9.38 5.59 -5.66
CA ALA A 274 -9.96 4.91 -6.82
C ALA A 274 -10.48 5.87 -7.87
N THR A 275 -10.66 7.16 -7.54
CA THR A 275 -11.14 8.17 -8.47
C THR A 275 -10.04 8.64 -9.44
N SER A 276 -10.45 8.99 -10.66
CA SER A 276 -9.60 9.69 -11.62
C SER A 276 -9.40 11.16 -11.22
N GLU A 277 -8.52 11.90 -11.94
CA GLU A 277 -8.23 13.31 -11.65
C GLU A 277 -9.47 14.23 -11.75
N ASP A 278 -10.47 13.84 -12.54
CA ASP A 278 -11.75 14.53 -12.67
C ASP A 278 -12.80 14.15 -11.60
N GLY A 279 -12.42 13.27 -10.64
CA GLY A 279 -13.29 12.81 -9.56
C GLY A 279 -14.26 11.69 -9.96
N THR A 280 -14.13 11.11 -11.16
CA THR A 280 -14.99 10.00 -11.59
C THR A 280 -14.47 8.66 -11.07
N LEU A 281 -15.40 7.76 -10.69
CA LEU A 281 -15.07 6.37 -10.36
C LEU A 281 -14.88 5.55 -11.63
N PRO A 282 -14.00 4.54 -11.62
CA PRO A 282 -13.77 3.71 -12.79
C PRO A 282 -15.00 2.87 -13.12
N ASN A 283 -15.37 2.83 -14.40
CA ASN A 283 -16.53 2.05 -14.90
C ASN A 283 -16.38 0.53 -14.71
N CYS A 284 -15.16 0.05 -14.45
CA CYS A 284 -14.89 -1.36 -14.22
C CYS A 284 -15.04 -1.79 -12.76
N CYS A 285 -15.50 -0.91 -11.87
CA CYS A 285 -15.63 -1.24 -10.45
C CYS A 285 -17.09 -1.11 -9.99
N VAL A 286 -17.56 -2.15 -9.30
CA VAL A 286 -18.85 -2.21 -8.63
C VAL A 286 -18.61 -2.25 -7.13
N TRP A 287 -19.25 -1.37 -6.39
CA TRP A 287 -19.08 -1.24 -4.94
C TRP A 287 -20.21 -1.91 -4.19
N PHE A 288 -19.90 -2.64 -3.11
CA PHE A 288 -20.90 -3.26 -2.26
C PHE A 288 -20.59 -3.04 -0.77
N ASP A 289 -21.63 -2.90 0.07
CA ASP A 289 -21.50 -2.66 1.51
C ASP A 289 -21.39 -3.97 2.29
N ASN A 290 -22.14 -4.97 1.86
CA ASN A 290 -22.25 -6.26 2.54
C ASN A 290 -22.56 -7.38 1.54
N PHE A 291 -22.57 -8.64 2.00
CA PHE A 291 -22.84 -9.79 1.14
C PHE A 291 -24.25 -9.79 0.52
N ASP A 292 -25.26 -9.24 1.21
CA ASP A 292 -26.60 -9.13 0.65
C ASP A 292 -26.65 -8.19 -0.53
N THR A 293 -25.88 -7.08 -0.47
CA THR A 293 -25.73 -6.14 -1.57
C THR A 293 -24.95 -6.77 -2.72
N LEU A 294 -23.86 -7.49 -2.42
CA LEU A 294 -23.08 -8.22 -3.42
C LEU A 294 -23.93 -9.22 -4.21
N HIS A 295 -24.86 -9.95 -3.54
CA HIS A 295 -25.71 -10.92 -4.20
C HIS A 295 -26.84 -10.31 -5.06
N LYS A 296 -27.02 -9.01 -5.04
CA LYS A 296 -27.96 -8.27 -5.90
C LYS A 296 -27.30 -7.65 -7.13
N GLN A 297 -26.00 -7.51 -7.13
CA GLN A 297 -25.18 -7.02 -8.25
C GLN A 297 -24.92 -8.13 -9.26
#